data_5e25271f125093ba2470f63ae0f8df35
#
_entry.id   5e25271f125093ba2470f63ae0f8df35
#
_cell.length_a   1.000
_cell.length_b   1.000
_cell.length_c   1.000
_cell.angle_alpha   90.00
_cell.angle_beta   90.00
_cell.angle_gamma   90.00
#
_symmetry.space_group_name_H-M   'P 1'
#
loop_
_entity.id
_entity.type
_entity.pdbx_description
1 polymer ?
#
loop_
_entity_poly.entity_id
_entity_poly.type
_entity_poly.pdbx_seq_one_letter_code
_entity_poly.pdbx_strand_id
1 'polypeptide(L)'
;MIPNPTSIPGWQVYVWILAIGVPAAIHVRSARHHDRSGRFEIVLMYVLGVSGAIGMFNVVMHTVFARSIAESIGWPAGNPFQTEVAFANLAIGTIGFACFWRYDFWLPAAVAKSIFAWGAGLTHVLDMAETGNLAPNNVGPILIWDFLLPVVITVLVILTRPARIRLDIKPALYWSTRWRLEAARDASLAPVLMGNVSTGSMAQYRPHS
;
A
#
# COMPACT_ATOMS: atom_id res chain seq x y z
N MET A 1 10.87 6.72 39.97
CA MET A 1 11.71 6.52 38.78
C MET A 1 10.77 6.10 37.65
N ILE A 2 10.58 6.89 36.62
CA ILE A 2 9.79 6.49 35.44
C ILE A 2 10.65 5.47 34.70
N PRO A 3 10.17 4.24 34.45
CA PRO A 3 10.92 3.25 33.67
C PRO A 3 11.30 3.85 32.33
N ASN A 4 12.55 3.64 31.89
CA ASN A 4 12.96 4.04 30.54
C ASN A 4 12.00 3.32 29.54
N PRO A 5 11.24 4.04 28.71
CA PRO A 5 10.27 3.44 27.80
C PRO A 5 10.92 2.41 26.86
N THR A 6 12.21 2.51 26.59
CA THR A 6 12.95 1.54 25.79
C THR A 6 13.22 0.21 26.54
N SER A 7 12.95 0.14 27.85
CA SER A 7 13.05 -1.10 28.62
C SER A 7 11.83 -2.01 28.50
N ILE A 8 10.74 -1.53 27.90
CA ILE A 8 9.53 -2.32 27.66
C ILE A 8 9.66 -3.00 26.30
N PRO A 9 9.71 -4.34 26.22
CA PRO A 9 9.79 -5.03 24.94
C PRO A 9 8.63 -4.63 24.01
N GLY A 10 8.93 -4.30 22.76
CA GLY A 10 7.91 -3.95 21.77
C GLY A 10 7.13 -2.67 22.08
N TRP A 11 7.66 -1.75 22.89
CA TRP A 11 6.99 -0.47 23.22
C TRP A 11 6.48 0.28 22.00
N GLN A 12 7.16 0.17 20.87
CA GLN A 12 6.76 0.75 19.59
C GLN A 12 5.39 0.29 19.12
N VAL A 13 5.00 -0.96 19.38
CA VAL A 13 3.67 -1.49 19.02
C VAL A 13 2.57 -0.74 19.76
N TYR A 14 2.76 -0.44 21.03
CA TYR A 14 1.80 0.35 21.82
C TYR A 14 1.67 1.77 21.25
N VAL A 15 2.78 2.39 20.84
CA VAL A 15 2.76 3.70 20.16
C VAL A 15 1.99 3.60 18.85
N TRP A 16 2.17 2.55 18.05
CA TRP A 16 1.45 2.35 16.80
C TRP A 16 -0.05 2.19 17.02
N ILE A 17 -0.44 1.39 18.02
CA ILE A 17 -1.86 1.22 18.39
C ILE A 17 -2.48 2.57 18.76
N LEU A 18 -1.80 3.40 19.54
CA LEU A 18 -2.28 4.73 19.91
C LEU A 18 -2.32 5.67 18.70
N ALA A 19 -1.29 5.66 17.86
CA ALA A 19 -1.22 6.50 16.67
C ALA A 19 -2.30 6.18 15.64
N ILE A 20 -2.77 4.93 15.59
CA ILE A 20 -3.90 4.50 14.76
C ILE A 20 -5.22 4.75 15.49
N GLY A 21 -5.34 4.27 16.71
CA GLY A 21 -6.61 4.18 17.42
C GLY A 21 -7.16 5.53 17.86
N VAL A 22 -6.31 6.43 18.38
CA VAL A 22 -6.75 7.72 18.89
C VAL A 22 -7.37 8.59 17.79
N PRO A 23 -6.68 8.88 16.66
CA PRO A 23 -7.27 9.71 15.62
C PRO A 23 -8.44 9.03 14.93
N ALA A 24 -8.42 7.71 14.75
CA ALA A 24 -9.55 6.96 14.22
C ALA A 24 -10.79 7.10 15.12
N ALA A 25 -10.64 6.95 16.44
CA ALA A 25 -11.73 7.09 17.41
C ALA A 25 -12.30 8.50 17.42
N ILE A 26 -11.45 9.53 17.38
CA ILE A 26 -11.87 10.94 17.31
C ILE A 26 -12.70 11.16 16.02
N HIS A 27 -12.17 10.68 14.87
CA HIS A 27 -12.85 10.87 13.59
C HIS A 27 -14.19 10.14 13.54
N VAL A 28 -14.25 8.89 13.99
CA VAL A 28 -15.50 8.11 14.07
C VAL A 28 -16.54 8.80 14.97
N ARG A 29 -16.11 9.38 16.10
CA ARG A 29 -17.02 10.14 16.98
C ARG A 29 -17.54 11.42 16.33
N SER A 30 -16.71 12.10 15.56
CA SER A 30 -17.09 13.33 14.83
C SER A 30 -18.00 13.02 13.64
N ALA A 31 -17.83 11.85 13.03
CA ALA A 31 -18.60 11.41 11.86
C ALA A 31 -19.94 10.77 12.25
N ARG A 32 -20.76 11.46 13.08
CA ARG A 32 -22.02 10.93 13.65
C ARG A 32 -23.06 10.54 12.59
N HIS A 33 -23.00 11.13 11.40
CA HIS A 33 -23.91 10.88 10.30
C HIS A 33 -23.52 9.71 9.41
N HIS A 34 -22.34 9.10 9.65
CA HIS A 34 -21.92 7.92 8.90
C HIS A 34 -22.65 6.69 9.43
N ASP A 35 -23.09 5.86 8.50
CA ASP A 35 -23.59 4.54 8.83
C ASP A 35 -22.44 3.64 9.34
N ARG A 36 -22.81 2.40 9.72
CA ARG A 36 -21.83 1.44 10.27
C ARG A 36 -20.67 1.17 9.32
N SER A 37 -20.94 1.02 8.02
CA SER A 37 -19.92 0.77 7.00
C SER A 37 -18.96 1.96 6.85
N GLY A 38 -19.48 3.19 6.83
CA GLY A 38 -18.65 4.40 6.77
C GLY A 38 -17.71 4.57 7.98
N ARG A 39 -18.14 4.09 9.17
CA ARG A 39 -17.26 4.09 10.35
C ARG A 39 -16.10 3.08 10.20
N PHE A 40 -16.34 1.92 9.61
CA PHE A 40 -15.29 0.96 9.30
C PHE A 40 -14.34 1.49 8.22
N GLU A 41 -14.84 2.22 7.23
CA GLU A 41 -14.01 2.91 6.23
C GLU A 41 -13.02 3.88 6.91
N ILE A 42 -13.50 4.69 7.87
CA ILE A 42 -12.62 5.61 8.63
C ILE A 42 -11.53 4.82 9.38
N VAL A 43 -11.90 3.75 10.07
CA VAL A 43 -10.93 2.94 10.82
C VAL A 43 -9.91 2.31 9.85
N LEU A 44 -10.36 1.72 8.74
CA LEU A 44 -9.47 1.12 7.72
C LEU A 44 -8.51 2.14 7.14
N MET A 45 -8.99 3.35 6.83
CA MET A 45 -8.12 4.44 6.34
C MET A 45 -6.98 4.75 7.33
N TYR A 46 -7.29 4.85 8.63
CA TYR A 46 -6.24 5.08 9.63
C TYR A 46 -5.31 3.88 9.80
N VAL A 47 -5.84 2.66 9.78
CA VAL A 47 -5.02 1.44 9.86
C VAL A 47 -4.04 1.40 8.70
N LEU A 48 -4.48 1.61 7.47
CA LEU A 48 -3.62 1.58 6.28
C LEU A 48 -2.68 2.80 6.23
N GLY A 49 -3.22 4.01 6.41
CA GLY A 49 -2.47 5.25 6.26
C GLY A 49 -1.40 5.44 7.33
N VAL A 50 -1.73 5.22 8.60
CA VAL A 50 -0.75 5.35 9.70
C VAL A 50 0.27 4.22 9.68
N SER A 51 -0.16 2.96 9.44
CA SER A 51 0.81 1.87 9.27
C SER A 51 1.70 2.08 8.04
N GLY A 52 1.19 2.79 7.02
CA GLY A 52 1.97 3.27 5.89
C GLY A 52 3.05 4.26 6.30
N ALA A 53 2.69 5.31 7.06
CA ALA A 53 3.64 6.28 7.59
C ALA A 53 4.72 5.62 8.47
N ILE A 54 4.33 4.67 9.31
CA ILE A 54 5.27 3.87 10.13
C ILE A 54 6.21 3.06 9.22
N GLY A 55 5.69 2.44 8.16
CA GLY A 55 6.49 1.71 7.17
C GLY A 55 7.52 2.62 6.49
N MET A 56 7.13 3.84 6.11
CA MET A 56 8.08 4.83 5.57
C MET A 56 9.16 5.21 6.58
N PHE A 57 8.81 5.36 7.86
CA PHE A 57 9.79 5.64 8.92
C PHE A 57 10.73 4.46 9.16
N ASN A 58 10.29 3.22 8.95
CA ASN A 58 11.11 2.03 9.10
C ASN A 58 12.32 2.00 8.18
N VAL A 59 12.34 2.77 7.07
CA VAL A 59 13.55 2.90 6.26
C VAL A 59 14.71 3.46 7.09
N VAL A 60 14.45 4.45 7.95
CA VAL A 60 15.47 5.03 8.84
C VAL A 60 15.90 3.99 9.89
N MET A 61 14.95 3.25 10.45
CA MET A 61 15.25 2.23 11.46
C MET A 61 16.12 1.11 10.91
N HIS A 62 15.82 0.63 9.71
CA HIS A 62 16.55 -0.48 9.07
C HIS A 62 17.79 -0.04 8.25
N THR A 63 18.08 1.26 8.15
CA THR A 63 19.32 1.77 7.54
C THR A 63 20.23 2.43 8.56
N VAL A 64 19.78 3.53 9.19
CA VAL A 64 20.58 4.30 10.15
C VAL A 64 20.81 3.52 11.45
N PHE A 65 19.76 2.86 11.95
CA PHE A 65 19.77 2.10 13.21
C PHE A 65 19.83 0.58 12.99
N ALA A 66 20.25 0.14 11.80
CA ALA A 66 20.25 -1.24 11.37
C ALA A 66 20.86 -2.21 12.40
N ARG A 67 22.03 -1.86 12.96
CA ARG A 67 22.72 -2.68 13.97
C ARG A 67 21.86 -2.86 15.21
N SER A 68 21.35 -1.78 15.79
CA SER A 68 20.53 -1.82 17.01
C SER A 68 19.25 -2.60 16.82
N ILE A 69 18.63 -2.50 15.64
CA ILE A 69 17.43 -3.26 15.30
C ILE A 69 17.77 -4.75 15.23
N ALA A 70 18.82 -5.16 14.50
CA ALA A 70 19.23 -6.55 14.40
C ALA A 70 19.54 -7.14 15.79
N GLU A 71 20.34 -6.45 16.60
CA GLU A 71 20.70 -6.87 17.95
C GLU A 71 19.46 -7.03 18.87
N SER A 72 18.48 -6.15 18.74
CA SER A 72 17.24 -6.20 19.53
C SER A 72 16.34 -7.40 19.19
N ILE A 73 16.44 -7.89 17.95
CA ILE A 73 15.74 -9.08 17.44
C ILE A 73 16.56 -10.35 17.75
N GLY A 74 17.85 -10.20 18.07
CA GLY A 74 18.78 -11.32 18.26
C GLY A 74 19.38 -11.85 16.96
N TRP A 75 19.35 -11.06 15.89
CA TRP A 75 19.90 -11.42 14.59
C TRP A 75 21.30 -10.83 14.36
N PRO A 76 22.15 -11.49 13.54
CA PRO A 76 23.45 -10.94 13.18
C PRO A 76 23.32 -9.58 12.50
N ALA A 77 24.09 -8.59 13.00
CA ALA A 77 24.13 -7.26 12.39
C ALA A 77 25.01 -7.25 11.11
N GLY A 78 24.73 -6.29 10.22
CA GLY A 78 25.52 -6.07 9.01
C GLY A 78 25.06 -6.88 7.79
N ASN A 79 23.91 -7.50 7.86
CA ASN A 79 23.32 -8.22 6.74
C ASN A 79 22.72 -7.21 5.71
N PRO A 80 23.14 -7.23 4.41
CA PRO A 80 22.61 -6.34 3.39
C PRO A 80 21.11 -6.50 3.13
N PHE A 81 20.51 -7.66 3.37
CA PHE A 81 19.04 -7.85 3.28
C PHE A 81 18.26 -6.91 4.17
N GLN A 82 18.83 -6.40 5.27
CA GLN A 82 18.17 -5.41 6.12
C GLN A 82 17.88 -4.11 5.36
N THR A 83 18.76 -3.72 4.44
CA THR A 83 18.54 -2.57 3.55
C THR A 83 17.43 -2.86 2.54
N GLU A 84 17.34 -4.07 2.00
CA GLU A 84 16.25 -4.47 1.10
C GLU A 84 14.90 -4.41 1.83
N VAL A 85 14.83 -4.91 3.06
CA VAL A 85 13.63 -4.81 3.92
C VAL A 85 13.27 -3.35 4.19
N ALA A 86 14.26 -2.46 4.37
CA ALA A 86 14.03 -1.03 4.54
C ALA A 86 13.30 -0.43 3.34
N PHE A 87 13.78 -0.70 2.12
CA PHE A 87 13.14 -0.18 0.90
C PHE A 87 11.82 -0.87 0.57
N ALA A 88 11.63 -2.14 0.92
CA ALA A 88 10.34 -2.81 0.85
C ALA A 88 9.32 -2.13 1.77
N ASN A 89 9.70 -1.80 3.00
CA ASN A 89 8.87 -1.03 3.93
C ASN A 89 8.55 0.38 3.40
N LEU A 90 9.50 1.06 2.76
CA LEU A 90 9.27 2.35 2.14
C LEU A 90 8.24 2.26 1.02
N ALA A 91 8.37 1.28 0.12
CA ALA A 91 7.45 1.10 -1.00
C ALA A 91 6.03 0.78 -0.53
N ILE A 92 5.87 -0.23 0.33
CA ILE A 92 4.58 -0.63 0.91
C ILE A 92 4.00 0.51 1.75
N GLY A 93 4.86 1.19 2.52
CA GLY A 93 4.50 2.33 3.35
C GLY A 93 3.95 3.50 2.54
N THR A 94 4.58 3.83 1.41
CA THR A 94 4.12 4.90 0.52
C THR A 94 2.73 4.61 -0.04
N ILE A 95 2.48 3.36 -0.49
CA ILE A 95 1.15 2.94 -0.96
C ILE A 95 0.13 3.04 0.19
N GLY A 96 0.48 2.60 1.40
CA GLY A 96 -0.39 2.69 2.57
C GLY A 96 -0.69 4.14 2.96
N PHE A 97 0.31 5.01 2.96
CA PHE A 97 0.13 6.43 3.29
C PHE A 97 -0.77 7.15 2.29
N ALA A 98 -0.70 6.79 1.01
CA ALA A 98 -1.58 7.33 -0.03
C ALA A 98 -3.08 7.02 0.21
N CYS A 99 -3.41 6.04 1.07
CA CYS A 99 -4.79 5.71 1.43
C CYS A 99 -5.54 6.87 2.12
N PHE A 100 -4.84 7.85 2.69
CA PHE A 100 -5.50 9.04 3.24
C PHE A 100 -6.20 9.89 2.18
N TRP A 101 -5.75 9.83 0.93
CA TRP A 101 -6.28 10.66 -0.16
C TRP A 101 -6.93 9.86 -1.28
N ARG A 102 -6.59 8.55 -1.42
CA ARG A 102 -6.94 7.76 -2.59
C ARG A 102 -7.49 6.39 -2.22
N TYR A 103 -8.77 6.18 -2.46
CA TYR A 103 -9.44 4.87 -2.27
C TYR A 103 -8.85 3.77 -3.16
N ASP A 104 -8.34 4.12 -4.34
CA ASP A 104 -7.75 3.17 -5.28
C ASP A 104 -6.56 2.41 -4.70
N PHE A 105 -5.88 2.99 -3.70
CA PHE A 105 -4.75 2.37 -3.00
C PHE A 105 -5.15 1.44 -1.86
N TRP A 106 -6.40 1.44 -1.42
CA TRP A 106 -6.80 0.71 -0.21
C TRP A 106 -6.61 -0.79 -0.33
N LEU A 107 -7.10 -1.41 -1.42
CA LEU A 107 -6.93 -2.85 -1.62
C LEU A 107 -5.47 -3.23 -1.92
N PRO A 108 -4.73 -2.55 -2.81
CA PRO A 108 -3.30 -2.78 -2.98
C PRO A 108 -2.50 -2.66 -1.68
N ALA A 109 -2.76 -1.61 -0.88
CA ALA A 109 -2.10 -1.43 0.42
C ALA A 109 -2.44 -2.55 1.40
N ALA A 110 -3.72 -2.93 1.50
CA ALA A 110 -4.18 -4.01 2.37
C ALA A 110 -3.50 -5.32 2.03
N VAL A 111 -3.45 -5.70 0.75
CA VAL A 111 -2.83 -6.93 0.28
C VAL A 111 -1.32 -6.90 0.52
N ALA A 112 -0.62 -5.86 0.06
CA ALA A 112 0.84 -5.76 0.19
C ALA A 112 1.27 -5.75 1.66
N LYS A 113 0.60 -4.98 2.51
CA LYS A 113 0.90 -4.91 3.95
C LYS A 113 0.64 -6.23 4.65
N SER A 114 -0.45 -6.91 4.31
CA SER A 114 -0.80 -8.20 4.94
C SER A 114 0.19 -9.30 4.56
N ILE A 115 0.57 -9.41 3.29
CA ILE A 115 1.56 -10.39 2.84
C ILE A 115 2.90 -10.14 3.51
N PHE A 116 3.35 -8.87 3.54
CA PHE A 116 4.62 -8.50 4.15
C PHE A 116 4.65 -8.80 5.66
N ALA A 117 3.59 -8.44 6.40
CA ALA A 117 3.52 -8.65 7.83
C ALA A 117 3.47 -10.14 8.18
N TRP A 118 2.63 -10.95 7.50
CA TRP A 118 2.63 -12.39 7.71
C TRP A 118 3.97 -13.04 7.37
N GLY A 119 4.64 -12.58 6.30
CA GLY A 119 5.98 -13.05 5.95
C GLY A 119 7.01 -12.73 7.05
N ALA A 120 6.97 -11.53 7.61
CA ALA A 120 7.81 -11.13 8.73
C ALA A 120 7.53 -12.00 9.97
N GLY A 121 6.24 -12.15 10.35
CA GLY A 121 5.85 -13.01 11.49
C GLY A 121 6.28 -14.46 11.29
N LEU A 122 6.14 -15.01 10.09
CA LEU A 122 6.63 -16.36 9.78
C LEU A 122 8.15 -16.47 9.93
N THR A 123 8.90 -15.47 9.48
CA THR A 123 10.37 -15.44 9.63
C THR A 123 10.76 -15.47 11.11
N HIS A 124 10.09 -14.71 11.97
CA HIS A 124 10.31 -14.72 13.41
C HIS A 124 10.00 -16.11 14.04
N VAL A 125 8.90 -16.75 13.62
CA VAL A 125 8.54 -18.10 14.08
C VAL A 125 9.57 -19.15 13.66
N LEU A 126 10.04 -19.09 12.41
CA LEU A 126 11.05 -20.01 11.91
C LEU A 126 12.40 -19.81 12.62
N ASP A 127 12.83 -18.57 12.82
CA ASP A 127 14.06 -18.28 13.57
C ASP A 127 13.98 -18.79 15.00
N MET A 128 12.85 -18.60 15.68
CA MET A 128 12.62 -19.16 17.01
C MET A 128 12.70 -20.69 17.00
N ALA A 129 12.11 -21.35 16.00
CA ALA A 129 12.09 -22.81 15.91
C ALA A 129 13.47 -23.41 15.58
N GLU A 130 14.25 -22.75 14.72
CA GLU A 130 15.54 -23.25 14.24
C GLU A 130 16.70 -22.92 15.20
N THR A 131 16.67 -21.73 15.82
CA THR A 131 17.80 -21.23 16.61
C THR A 131 17.52 -21.15 18.11
N GLY A 132 16.23 -21.25 18.51
CA GLY A 132 15.82 -21.02 19.90
C GLY A 132 15.86 -19.53 20.30
N ASN A 133 15.89 -18.59 19.34
CA ASN A 133 15.97 -17.16 19.60
C ASN A 133 14.69 -16.64 20.26
N LEU A 134 14.77 -16.31 21.53
CA LEU A 134 13.70 -15.74 22.35
C LEU A 134 13.92 -14.25 22.64
N ALA A 135 14.67 -13.54 21.82
CA ALA A 135 14.87 -12.10 22.00
C ALA A 135 13.52 -11.36 22.05
N PRO A 136 13.36 -10.35 22.92
CA PRO A 136 12.06 -9.69 23.15
C PRO A 136 11.41 -9.08 21.91
N ASN A 137 12.18 -8.63 20.93
CA ASN A 137 11.67 -8.12 19.67
C ASN A 137 11.58 -9.20 18.57
N ASN A 138 11.94 -10.45 18.87
CA ASN A 138 11.71 -11.62 18.01
C ASN A 138 10.35 -12.30 18.35
N VAL A 139 10.12 -12.58 19.64
CA VAL A 139 8.94 -13.35 20.11
C VAL A 139 7.91 -12.50 20.87
N GLY A 140 8.14 -11.21 21.03
CA GLY A 140 7.31 -10.33 21.83
C GLY A 140 6.14 -9.69 21.07
N PRO A 141 5.74 -8.46 21.46
CA PRO A 141 4.62 -7.75 20.86
C PRO A 141 4.73 -7.53 19.35
N ILE A 142 5.95 -7.49 18.78
CA ILE A 142 6.17 -7.37 17.33
C ILE A 142 5.61 -8.59 16.60
N LEU A 143 5.93 -9.79 17.07
CA LEU A 143 5.41 -11.03 16.49
C LEU A 143 3.86 -11.07 16.52
N ILE A 144 3.27 -10.67 17.64
CA ILE A 144 1.81 -10.59 17.78
C ILE A 144 1.25 -9.57 16.77
N TRP A 145 1.90 -8.43 16.61
CA TRP A 145 1.50 -7.38 15.67
C TRP A 145 1.53 -7.86 14.23
N ASP A 146 2.55 -8.61 13.83
CA ASP A 146 2.72 -9.11 12.47
C ASP A 146 1.61 -10.10 12.06
N PHE A 147 1.04 -10.82 13.00
CA PHE A 147 -0.13 -11.69 12.76
C PHE A 147 -1.46 -10.96 12.93
N LEU A 148 -1.58 -10.07 13.92
CA LEU A 148 -2.84 -9.40 14.24
C LEU A 148 -3.20 -8.33 13.23
N LEU A 149 -2.24 -7.53 12.78
CA LEU A 149 -2.49 -6.43 11.84
C LEU A 149 -3.13 -6.90 10.53
N PRO A 150 -2.64 -7.95 9.84
CA PRO A 150 -3.29 -8.48 8.65
C PRO A 150 -4.72 -8.98 8.89
N VAL A 151 -4.97 -9.60 10.04
CA VAL A 151 -6.32 -10.03 10.42
C VAL A 151 -7.25 -8.83 10.56
N VAL A 152 -6.82 -7.78 11.27
CA VAL A 152 -7.59 -6.54 11.43
C VAL A 152 -7.85 -5.89 10.06
N ILE A 153 -6.84 -5.77 9.21
CA ILE A 153 -6.99 -5.23 7.86
C ILE A 153 -8.04 -6.04 7.07
N THR A 154 -7.91 -7.37 7.05
CA THR A 154 -8.83 -8.25 6.32
C THR A 154 -10.26 -8.10 6.80
N VAL A 155 -10.49 -8.12 8.12
CA VAL A 155 -11.82 -7.93 8.71
C VAL A 155 -12.40 -6.55 8.33
N LEU A 156 -11.61 -5.49 8.41
CA LEU A 156 -12.06 -4.16 8.05
C LEU A 156 -12.38 -4.05 6.56
N VAL A 157 -11.59 -4.65 5.68
CA VAL A 157 -11.88 -4.70 4.23
C VAL A 157 -13.22 -5.40 3.96
N ILE A 158 -13.51 -6.49 4.67
CA ILE A 158 -14.78 -7.22 4.53
C ILE A 158 -15.96 -6.38 5.05
N LEU A 159 -15.78 -5.63 6.14
CA LEU A 159 -16.82 -4.83 6.77
C LEU A 159 -17.07 -3.47 6.08
N THR A 160 -16.16 -3.01 5.23
CA THR A 160 -16.34 -1.80 4.42
C THR A 160 -17.23 -2.07 3.21
N ARG A 161 -17.79 -1.01 2.59
CA ARG A 161 -18.64 -1.18 1.42
C ARG A 161 -17.85 -1.67 0.21
N PRO A 162 -18.16 -2.87 -0.33
CA PRO A 162 -17.45 -3.44 -1.49
C PRO A 162 -17.42 -2.52 -2.71
N ALA A 163 -18.41 -1.61 -2.85
CA ALA A 163 -18.55 -0.71 -3.99
C ALA A 163 -17.42 0.33 -4.09
N ARG A 164 -16.84 0.77 -2.96
CA ARG A 164 -15.74 1.75 -2.95
C ARG A 164 -14.36 1.12 -3.08
N ILE A 165 -14.25 -0.17 -2.68
CA ILE A 165 -13.01 -0.93 -2.80
C ILE A 165 -12.97 -1.67 -4.15
N ARG A 166 -14.05 -1.62 -4.95
CA ARG A 166 -14.01 -2.15 -6.32
C ARG A 166 -12.92 -1.41 -7.08
N LEU A 167 -11.83 -2.12 -7.26
CA LEU A 167 -10.95 -1.83 -8.38
C LEU A 167 -11.83 -1.92 -9.62
N ASP A 168 -11.99 -0.82 -10.32
CA ASP A 168 -12.52 -0.85 -11.69
C ASP A 168 -11.40 -1.47 -12.56
N ILE A 169 -11.14 -2.76 -12.27
CA ILE A 169 -10.21 -3.58 -13.05
C ILE A 169 -10.92 -3.83 -14.35
N LYS A 170 -10.85 -2.82 -15.23
CA LYS A 170 -11.07 -3.12 -16.65
C LYS A 170 -9.93 -4.04 -17.03
N PRO A 171 -10.22 -5.30 -17.43
CA PRO A 171 -9.17 -6.24 -17.77
C PRO A 171 -8.22 -5.59 -18.77
N ALA A 172 -6.93 -5.89 -18.70
CA ALA A 172 -5.95 -5.36 -19.66
C ALA A 172 -6.38 -5.65 -21.12
N LEU A 173 -7.12 -6.75 -21.35
CA LEU A 173 -7.84 -7.06 -22.58
C LEU A 173 -8.87 -6.01 -23.01
N TYR A 174 -9.51 -5.29 -22.06
CA TYR A 174 -10.45 -4.22 -22.41
C TYR A 174 -9.73 -3.05 -23.11
N TRP A 175 -8.55 -2.68 -22.61
CA TRP A 175 -7.75 -1.63 -23.23
C TRP A 175 -7.21 -2.06 -24.58
N SER A 176 -6.76 -3.32 -24.72
CA SER A 176 -6.28 -3.84 -26.01
C SER A 176 -7.39 -3.96 -27.07
N THR A 177 -8.61 -4.33 -26.67
CA THR A 177 -9.77 -4.33 -27.57
C THR A 177 -10.24 -2.93 -27.92
N ARG A 178 -10.25 -2.02 -26.98
CA ARG A 178 -10.61 -0.62 -27.23
C ARG A 178 -9.64 0.05 -28.24
N TRP A 179 -8.34 -0.09 -28.05
CA TRP A 179 -7.35 0.39 -29.00
C TRP A 179 -7.52 -0.19 -30.40
N ARG A 180 -7.84 -1.48 -30.50
CA ARG A 180 -8.10 -2.14 -31.80
C ARG A 180 -9.37 -1.60 -32.46
N LEU A 181 -10.41 -1.34 -31.71
CA LEU A 181 -11.66 -0.80 -32.22
C LEU A 181 -11.50 0.68 -32.64
N GLU A 182 -10.79 1.48 -31.87
CA GLU A 182 -10.46 2.86 -32.21
C GLU A 182 -9.58 2.92 -33.48
N ALA A 183 -8.52 2.12 -33.55
CA ALA A 183 -7.67 2.01 -34.73
C ALA A 183 -8.43 1.51 -35.98
N ALA A 184 -9.35 0.55 -35.82
CA ALA A 184 -10.19 0.07 -36.92
C ALA A 184 -11.18 1.16 -37.38
N ARG A 185 -11.74 1.96 -36.46
CA ARG A 185 -12.61 3.07 -36.76
C ARG A 185 -11.86 4.17 -37.51
N ASP A 186 -10.67 4.54 -37.07
CA ASP A 186 -9.83 5.53 -37.72
C ASP A 186 -9.41 5.10 -39.13
N ALA A 187 -9.06 3.81 -39.28
CA ALA A 187 -8.75 3.22 -40.58
C ALA A 187 -9.96 3.20 -41.52
N SER A 188 -11.19 3.03 -41.02
CA SER A 188 -12.42 3.08 -41.84
C SER A 188 -12.80 4.49 -42.25
N LEU A 189 -12.41 5.51 -41.49
CA LEU A 189 -12.64 6.92 -41.82
C LEU A 189 -11.57 7.53 -42.74
N ALA A 190 -10.38 6.96 -42.81
CA ALA A 190 -9.28 7.42 -43.61
C ALA A 190 -9.62 7.58 -45.12
N PRO A 191 -10.32 6.63 -45.78
CA PRO A 191 -10.71 6.78 -47.18
C PRO A 191 -11.70 7.95 -47.44
N VAL A 192 -12.60 8.18 -46.48
CA VAL A 192 -13.60 9.26 -46.53
C VAL A 192 -12.92 10.65 -46.44
N LEU A 193 -11.93 10.75 -45.57
CA LEU A 193 -11.17 12.01 -45.40
C LEU A 193 -10.22 12.28 -46.56
N MET A 194 -9.61 11.25 -47.12
CA MET A 194 -8.72 11.38 -48.31
C MET A 194 -9.49 11.58 -49.59
N GLY A 195 -10.70 11.03 -49.72
CA GLY A 195 -11.56 11.18 -50.91
C GLY A 195 -12.06 12.63 -51.14
N ASN A 196 -12.18 13.44 -50.08
CA ASN A 196 -12.58 14.83 -50.15
C ASN A 196 -11.44 15.82 -50.50
N VAL A 197 -10.19 15.36 -50.46
CA VAL A 197 -9.03 16.22 -50.80
C VAL A 197 -8.66 16.17 -52.29
N SER A 198 -9.10 15.13 -53.03
CA SER A 198 -8.68 14.92 -54.42
C SER A 198 -9.55 15.58 -55.49
N THR A 199 -10.66 16.26 -55.14
CA THR A 199 -11.55 16.91 -56.10
C THR A 199 -11.54 18.46 -56.06
N GLY A 200 -10.65 19.05 -55.30
CA GLY A 200 -10.48 20.50 -55.22
C GLY A 200 -9.21 20.98 -55.93
N SER A 201 -9.36 21.50 -57.18
CA SER A 201 -8.42 22.39 -57.82
C SER A 201 -7.15 21.80 -58.48
N MET A 202 -7.35 21.13 -59.61
CA MET A 202 -6.41 21.27 -60.71
C MET A 202 -7.12 21.96 -61.89
N ALA A 203 -7.44 23.24 -61.74
CA ALA A 203 -7.87 24.05 -62.83
C ALA A 203 -6.95 25.29 -62.94
N GLN A 204 -6.21 25.31 -64.06
CA GLN A 204 -5.61 26.50 -64.66
C GLN A 204 -4.34 27.08 -64.04
N TYR A 205 -3.22 26.52 -64.43
CA TYR A 205 -2.04 27.32 -64.64
C TYR A 205 -1.73 27.26 -66.19
N ARG A 206 -2.14 28.30 -66.96
CA ARG A 206 -1.62 28.58 -68.33
C ARG A 206 -0.45 29.54 -68.19
N PRO A 207 0.73 29.23 -68.70
CA PRO A 207 1.78 30.24 -68.84
C PRO A 207 1.47 31.11 -70.06
N HIS A 208 1.48 32.41 -69.85
CA HIS A 208 1.51 33.42 -70.97
C HIS A 208 2.94 33.44 -71.48
N SER A 209 3.04 33.24 -72.82
CA SER A 209 4.18 33.57 -73.70
C SER A 209 4.44 35.05 -73.77
#